data_e0f69486ae210afa4e2e1ec98c7f47b0
#
_entry.id   e0f69486ae210afa4e2e1ec98c7f47b0
#
_cell.length_a   1.000
_cell.length_b   1.000
_cell.length_c   1.000
_cell.angle_alpha   90.00
_cell.angle_beta   90.00
_cell.angle_gamma   90.00
#
_symmetry.space_group_name_H-M   'P 1'
#
loop_
_entity.id
_entity.type
_entity.pdbx_description
1 polymer ?
#
loop_
_entity_poly.entity_id
_entity_poly.type
_entity_poly.pdbx_seq_one_letter_code
_entity_poly.pdbx_strand_id
1 'polypeptide(L)'
;MSINTTQQPKLEQRIREACRTRHYSLSTERVYVAWYKRFVRWAGLKHPATLGGDMVERWLSHLATDGEVSASTQRQALAAILFLYQQVLGLKLPWMDNITRAKQPQRLPCVLTQAEVAKVLNCLPASAAGLVLRLCYGGGLRLSEALRLRVKDVDLDRLQITVRDGKGGKDRTTCLPSSLVPAISQQLAHRRRLHDVDLARGMVDVELPHALSKKYPSAPREWAWQWIFAADDYTTCPRTGVIRRHHLHPKTVQRAMKTAVQRAGVHKPATVHTLRHSFAT
;
A
#
# COMPACT_ATOMS: atom_id res chain seq x y z
N MET A 1 40.76 17.98 -24.02
CA MET A 1 39.77 18.15 -22.94
C MET A 1 38.47 17.55 -23.42
N SER A 2 38.18 16.32 -23.04
CA SER A 2 36.94 15.63 -23.44
C SER A 2 35.78 16.12 -22.53
N ILE A 3 34.86 16.81 -23.10
CA ILE A 3 33.63 17.23 -22.41
C ILE A 3 32.80 15.98 -22.20
N ASN A 4 32.76 15.47 -20.96
CA ASN A 4 31.85 14.42 -20.52
C ASN A 4 30.41 14.94 -20.69
N THR A 5 29.77 14.58 -21.77
CA THR A 5 28.34 14.82 -21.99
C THR A 5 27.59 13.88 -21.05
N THR A 6 27.30 14.35 -19.85
CA THR A 6 26.47 13.63 -18.88
C THR A 6 25.09 13.47 -19.49
N GLN A 7 24.80 12.30 -20.07
CA GLN A 7 23.46 11.99 -20.59
C GLN A 7 22.44 12.24 -19.48
N GLN A 8 21.52 13.17 -19.69
CA GLN A 8 20.44 13.43 -18.73
C GLN A 8 19.67 12.12 -18.48
N PRO A 9 19.43 11.75 -17.21
CA PRO A 9 18.73 10.53 -16.89
C PRO A 9 17.37 10.50 -17.59
N LYS A 10 16.97 9.31 -18.08
CA LYS A 10 15.68 9.12 -18.75
C LYS A 10 14.55 9.68 -17.89
N LEU A 11 13.53 10.29 -18.48
CA LEU A 11 12.44 10.95 -17.77
C LEU A 11 11.76 10.05 -16.74
N GLU A 12 11.64 8.74 -17.03
CA GLU A 12 11.18 7.74 -16.05
C GLU A 12 12.03 7.73 -14.78
N GLN A 13 13.34 7.77 -14.92
CA GLN A 13 14.27 7.78 -13.80
C GLN A 13 14.10 9.07 -12.97
N ARG A 14 13.96 10.22 -13.62
CA ARG A 14 13.70 11.52 -12.95
C ARG A 14 12.39 11.50 -12.16
N ILE A 15 11.31 10.87 -12.70
CA ILE A 15 10.05 10.69 -11.98
C ILE A 15 10.26 9.86 -10.70
N ARG A 16 11.00 8.74 -10.80
CA ARG A 16 11.32 7.88 -9.64
C ARG A 16 12.11 8.63 -8.57
N GLU A 17 13.13 9.37 -8.98
CA GLU A 17 13.97 10.19 -8.08
C GLU A 17 13.14 11.28 -7.39
N ALA A 18 12.31 12.00 -8.13
CA ALA A 18 11.42 13.02 -7.58
C ALA A 18 10.39 12.43 -6.58
N CYS A 19 9.88 11.22 -6.82
CA CYS A 19 9.02 10.51 -5.88
C CYS A 19 9.78 10.13 -4.59
N ARG A 20 11.02 9.64 -4.73
CA ARG A 20 11.86 9.23 -3.59
C ARG A 20 12.27 10.41 -2.72
N THR A 21 12.66 11.53 -3.31
CA THR A 21 12.99 12.78 -2.60
C THR A 21 11.81 13.27 -1.76
N ARG A 22 10.56 13.02 -2.21
CA ARG A 22 9.33 13.39 -1.47
C ARG A 22 8.79 12.28 -0.59
N HIS A 23 9.56 11.23 -0.36
CA HIS A 23 9.18 10.08 0.47
C HIS A 23 7.87 9.39 0.03
N TYR A 24 7.54 9.45 -1.28
CA TYR A 24 6.37 8.74 -1.79
C TYR A 24 6.57 7.24 -1.74
N SER A 25 5.47 6.51 -1.49
CA SER A 25 5.48 5.06 -1.46
C SER A 25 5.90 4.47 -2.81
N LEU A 26 6.45 3.24 -2.79
CA LEU A 26 6.78 2.51 -4.01
C LEU A 26 5.55 2.29 -4.90
N SER A 27 4.36 2.14 -4.32
CA SER A 27 3.10 2.02 -5.07
C SER A 27 2.77 3.32 -5.81
N THR A 28 2.93 4.48 -5.17
CA THR A 28 2.75 5.79 -5.81
C THR A 28 3.75 6.00 -6.95
N GLU A 29 5.04 5.68 -6.71
CA GLU A 29 6.08 5.74 -7.74
C GLU A 29 5.71 4.91 -8.97
N ARG A 30 5.28 3.65 -8.76
CA ARG A 30 4.85 2.75 -9.86
C ARG A 30 3.65 3.31 -10.63
N VAL A 31 2.66 3.83 -9.92
CA VAL A 31 1.45 4.40 -10.51
C VAL A 31 1.78 5.65 -11.33
N TYR A 32 2.61 6.55 -10.82
CA TYR A 32 3.00 7.76 -11.55
C TYR A 32 3.78 7.45 -12.82
N VAL A 33 4.72 6.51 -12.75
CA VAL A 33 5.43 6.01 -13.94
C VAL A 33 4.49 5.36 -14.94
N ALA A 34 3.51 4.58 -14.49
CA ALA A 34 2.53 3.95 -15.37
C ALA A 34 1.65 4.99 -16.10
N TRP A 35 1.19 6.02 -15.39
CA TRP A 35 0.42 7.12 -16.00
C TRP A 35 1.25 7.95 -16.98
N TYR A 36 2.50 8.26 -16.64
CA TYR A 36 3.44 8.89 -17.56
C TYR A 36 3.58 8.08 -18.86
N LYS A 37 3.82 6.77 -18.77
CA LYS A 37 3.95 5.90 -19.95
C LYS A 37 2.67 5.86 -20.79
N ARG A 38 1.49 5.83 -20.16
CA ARG A 38 0.21 5.88 -20.87
C ARG A 38 0.02 7.20 -21.61
N PHE A 39 0.31 8.31 -20.96
CA PHE A 39 0.23 9.65 -21.56
C PHE A 39 1.14 9.77 -22.77
N VAL A 40 2.42 9.42 -22.63
CA VAL A 40 3.40 9.53 -23.73
C VAL A 40 3.03 8.63 -24.91
N ARG A 41 2.54 7.42 -24.67
CA ARG A 41 2.07 6.55 -25.75
C ARG A 41 0.87 7.15 -26.49
N TRP A 42 -0.10 7.66 -25.77
CA TRP A 42 -1.27 8.31 -26.34
C TRP A 42 -0.88 9.56 -27.14
N ALA A 43 0.10 10.33 -26.68
CA ALA A 43 0.61 11.54 -27.35
C ALA A 43 1.57 11.23 -28.53
N GLY A 44 1.63 10.01 -29.03
CA GLY A 44 2.47 9.61 -30.16
C GLY A 44 3.97 9.64 -29.85
N LEU A 45 4.35 9.23 -28.64
CA LEU A 45 5.73 9.16 -28.14
C LEU A 45 6.46 10.52 -28.10
N LYS A 46 5.74 11.63 -28.15
CA LYS A 46 6.31 12.98 -28.02
C LYS A 46 6.79 13.22 -26.59
N HIS A 47 7.86 14.01 -26.46
CA HIS A 47 8.38 14.35 -25.13
C HIS A 47 7.40 15.28 -24.39
N PRO A 48 7.02 15.02 -23.13
CA PRO A 48 6.03 15.84 -22.42
C PRO A 48 6.33 17.33 -22.35
N ALA A 49 7.60 17.73 -22.30
CA ALA A 49 7.98 19.15 -22.30
C ALA A 49 7.54 19.91 -23.56
N THR A 50 7.26 19.22 -24.66
CA THR A 50 6.74 19.82 -25.90
C THR A 50 5.22 19.83 -25.99
N LEU A 51 4.54 19.29 -24.99
CA LEU A 51 3.09 19.15 -24.93
C LEU A 51 2.52 20.21 -23.96
N GLY A 52 1.61 21.03 -24.44
CA GLY A 52 0.93 22.06 -23.65
C GLY A 52 -0.23 21.51 -22.79
N GLY A 53 -0.88 22.42 -22.06
CA GLY A 53 -2.06 22.12 -21.25
C GLY A 53 -3.21 21.51 -22.07
N ASP A 54 -3.44 21.99 -23.28
CA ASP A 54 -4.48 21.48 -24.19
C ASP A 54 -4.34 19.99 -24.49
N MET A 55 -3.09 19.51 -24.62
CA MET A 55 -2.84 18.08 -24.86
C MET A 55 -3.14 17.26 -23.60
N VAL A 56 -2.85 17.79 -22.42
CA VAL A 56 -3.18 17.17 -21.14
C VAL A 56 -4.70 17.11 -20.95
N GLU A 57 -5.41 18.21 -21.23
CA GLU A 57 -6.88 18.27 -21.17
C GLU A 57 -7.53 17.24 -22.11
N ARG A 58 -7.09 17.18 -23.36
CA ARG A 58 -7.58 16.21 -24.35
C ARG A 58 -7.34 14.78 -23.88
N TRP A 59 -6.16 14.49 -23.34
CA TRP A 59 -5.89 13.15 -22.84
C TRP A 59 -6.74 12.77 -21.62
N LEU A 60 -6.94 13.69 -20.68
CA LEU A 60 -7.78 13.45 -19.52
C LEU A 60 -9.25 13.29 -19.91
N SER A 61 -9.73 14.05 -20.88
CA SER A 61 -11.08 13.89 -21.46
C SER A 61 -11.23 12.55 -22.18
N HIS A 62 -10.24 12.17 -23.00
CA HIS A 62 -10.19 10.84 -23.65
C HIS A 62 -10.22 9.70 -22.62
N LEU A 63 -9.58 9.81 -21.46
CA LEU A 63 -9.70 8.81 -20.42
C LEU A 63 -11.14 8.66 -19.90
N ALA A 64 -11.89 9.75 -19.83
CA ALA A 64 -13.28 9.74 -19.35
C ALA A 64 -14.26 9.24 -20.40
N THR A 65 -14.06 9.60 -21.69
CA THR A 65 -14.93 9.24 -22.82
C THR A 65 -14.61 7.87 -23.36
N ASP A 66 -13.46 7.73 -24.01
CA ASP A 66 -13.08 6.51 -24.73
C ASP A 66 -12.47 5.45 -23.81
N GLY A 67 -11.80 5.88 -22.74
CA GLY A 67 -11.21 4.98 -21.75
C GLY A 67 -12.19 4.53 -20.66
N GLU A 68 -13.37 5.10 -20.58
CA GLU A 68 -14.43 4.80 -19.59
C GLU A 68 -13.93 4.66 -18.14
N VAL A 69 -12.86 5.39 -17.80
CA VAL A 69 -12.27 5.27 -16.47
C VAL A 69 -13.15 5.92 -15.39
N SER A 70 -13.08 5.41 -14.17
CA SER A 70 -13.77 6.05 -13.05
C SER A 70 -13.18 7.44 -12.73
N ALA A 71 -13.99 8.31 -12.12
CA ALA A 71 -13.56 9.63 -11.69
C ALA A 71 -12.34 9.59 -10.73
N SER A 72 -12.23 8.56 -9.90
CA SER A 72 -11.05 8.36 -9.04
C SER A 72 -9.79 8.01 -9.85
N THR A 73 -9.94 7.22 -10.92
CA THR A 73 -8.86 6.86 -11.82
C THR A 73 -8.39 8.08 -12.63
N GLN A 74 -9.34 8.89 -13.15
CA GLN A 74 -9.02 10.13 -13.86
C GLN A 74 -8.28 11.13 -12.94
N ARG A 75 -8.74 11.30 -11.68
CA ARG A 75 -8.04 12.13 -10.69
C ARG A 75 -6.63 11.64 -10.38
N GLN A 76 -6.43 10.33 -10.32
CA GLN A 76 -5.10 9.75 -10.12
C GLN A 76 -4.19 10.04 -11.32
N ALA A 77 -4.72 9.94 -12.55
CA ALA A 77 -4.00 10.30 -13.77
C ALA A 77 -3.60 11.79 -13.77
N LEU A 78 -4.55 12.69 -13.45
CA LEU A 78 -4.29 14.12 -13.35
C LEU A 78 -3.19 14.42 -12.33
N ALA A 79 -3.26 13.84 -11.13
CA ALA A 79 -2.25 14.04 -10.09
C ALA A 79 -0.85 13.59 -10.56
N ALA A 80 -0.76 12.46 -11.28
CA ALA A 80 0.50 11.95 -11.81
C ALA A 80 1.08 12.88 -12.89
N ILE A 81 0.25 13.44 -13.76
CA ILE A 81 0.69 14.38 -14.82
C ILE A 81 1.07 15.74 -14.24
N LEU A 82 0.29 16.27 -13.29
CA LEU A 82 0.67 17.50 -12.59
C LEU A 82 2.01 17.34 -11.87
N PHE A 83 2.23 16.19 -11.24
CA PHE A 83 3.52 15.87 -10.62
C PHE A 83 4.65 15.85 -11.65
N LEU A 84 4.44 15.21 -12.81
CA LEU A 84 5.41 15.20 -13.90
C LEU A 84 5.80 16.61 -14.34
N TYR A 85 4.81 17.44 -14.65
CA TYR A 85 5.10 18.81 -15.15
C TYR A 85 5.72 19.68 -14.08
N GLN A 86 5.11 19.77 -12.90
CA GLN A 86 5.54 20.69 -11.85
C GLN A 86 6.83 20.26 -11.15
N GLN A 87 6.96 18.95 -10.84
CA GLN A 87 8.03 18.49 -9.97
C GLN A 87 9.22 17.87 -10.72
N VAL A 88 9.03 17.43 -11.95
CA VAL A 88 10.08 16.78 -12.75
C VAL A 88 10.56 17.65 -13.89
N LEU A 89 9.63 18.31 -14.59
CA LEU A 89 9.96 19.19 -15.72
C LEU A 89 10.16 20.64 -15.30
N GLY A 90 9.66 21.07 -14.14
CA GLY A 90 9.69 22.46 -13.70
C GLY A 90 8.76 23.38 -14.48
N LEU A 91 7.77 22.82 -15.18
CA LEU A 91 6.82 23.53 -16.02
C LEU A 91 5.49 23.71 -15.28
N LYS A 92 4.94 24.92 -15.34
CA LYS A 92 3.57 25.19 -14.88
C LYS A 92 2.61 24.96 -16.04
N LEU A 93 1.67 24.05 -15.88
CA LEU A 93 0.54 23.94 -16.80
C LEU A 93 -0.43 25.10 -16.53
N PRO A 94 -1.06 25.70 -17.57
CA PRO A 94 -2.14 26.65 -17.37
C PRO A 94 -3.30 25.99 -16.63
N TRP A 95 -4.23 26.80 -16.12
CA TRP A 95 -5.47 26.28 -15.55
C TRP A 95 -6.25 25.51 -16.63
N MET A 96 -6.77 24.36 -16.29
CA MET A 96 -7.41 23.43 -17.21
C MET A 96 -8.91 23.33 -16.88
N ASP A 97 -9.72 24.15 -17.58
CA ASP A 97 -11.16 24.23 -17.36
C ASP A 97 -11.97 23.24 -18.22
N ASN A 98 -11.42 22.83 -19.35
CA ASN A 98 -12.14 22.07 -20.38
C ASN A 98 -12.01 20.54 -20.23
N ILE A 99 -11.63 20.05 -19.04
CA ILE A 99 -11.55 18.61 -18.81
C ILE A 99 -12.95 18.01 -18.69
N THR A 100 -13.33 17.13 -19.60
CA THR A 100 -14.50 16.28 -19.43
C THR A 100 -14.28 15.33 -18.25
N ARG A 101 -15.05 15.54 -17.18
CA ARG A 101 -14.90 14.78 -15.94
C ARG A 101 -15.75 13.51 -15.98
N ALA A 102 -15.12 12.38 -15.66
CA ALA A 102 -15.85 11.12 -15.48
C ALA A 102 -16.87 11.24 -14.35
N LYS A 103 -18.07 10.66 -14.54
CA LYS A 103 -19.12 10.63 -13.52
C LYS A 103 -18.63 9.93 -12.26
N GLN A 104 -18.90 10.53 -11.11
CA GLN A 104 -18.62 9.93 -9.82
C GLN A 104 -19.92 9.39 -9.23
N PRO A 105 -20.22 8.08 -9.36
CA PRO A 105 -21.40 7.52 -8.70
C PRO A 105 -21.15 7.54 -7.19
N GLN A 106 -22.13 8.05 -6.45
CA GLN A 106 -22.16 7.90 -5.00
C GLN A 106 -22.54 6.45 -4.68
N ARG A 107 -21.55 5.66 -4.23
CA ARG A 107 -21.80 4.31 -3.76
C ARG A 107 -21.76 4.30 -2.25
N LEU A 108 -22.83 3.83 -1.62
CA LEU A 108 -22.83 3.59 -0.18
C LEU A 108 -21.82 2.48 0.13
N PRO A 109 -21.03 2.63 1.20
CA PRO A 109 -20.14 1.57 1.65
C PRO A 109 -20.93 0.30 1.94
N CYS A 110 -20.41 -0.85 1.52
CA CYS A 110 -20.97 -2.14 1.91
C CYS A 110 -20.65 -2.38 3.39
N VAL A 111 -21.69 -2.65 4.18
CA VAL A 111 -21.58 -3.01 5.59
C VAL A 111 -22.23 -4.38 5.78
N LEU A 112 -21.59 -5.24 6.55
CA LEU A 112 -22.10 -6.57 6.94
C LEU A 112 -22.83 -6.46 8.28
N THR A 113 -23.91 -7.18 8.43
CA THR A 113 -24.55 -7.40 9.74
C THR A 113 -23.63 -8.23 10.64
N GLN A 114 -23.84 -8.21 11.95
CA GLN A 114 -23.09 -9.03 12.89
C GLN A 114 -23.17 -10.51 12.54
N ALA A 115 -24.35 -11.00 12.14
CA ALA A 115 -24.54 -12.40 11.72
C ALA A 115 -23.74 -12.73 10.44
N GLU A 116 -23.71 -11.83 9.45
CA GLU A 116 -22.89 -12.01 8.23
C GLU A 116 -21.41 -11.98 8.56
N VAL A 117 -20.96 -11.07 9.42
CA VAL A 117 -19.56 -11.01 9.89
C VAL A 117 -19.20 -12.33 10.58
N ALA A 118 -20.01 -12.84 11.51
CA ALA A 118 -19.76 -14.10 12.21
C ALA A 118 -19.59 -15.27 11.23
N LYS A 119 -20.49 -15.38 10.22
CA LYS A 119 -20.37 -16.40 9.16
C LYS A 119 -19.05 -16.28 8.40
N VAL A 120 -18.67 -15.08 7.99
CA VAL A 120 -17.40 -14.85 7.26
C VAL A 120 -16.20 -15.19 8.14
N LEU A 121 -16.18 -14.72 9.41
CA LEU A 121 -15.08 -15.00 10.35
C LEU A 121 -14.92 -16.50 10.63
N ASN A 122 -16.01 -17.28 10.70
CA ASN A 122 -15.97 -18.73 10.87
C ASN A 122 -15.41 -19.47 9.64
N CYS A 123 -15.54 -18.88 8.45
CA CYS A 123 -14.97 -19.43 7.22
C CYS A 123 -13.52 -19.00 6.95
N LEU A 124 -12.91 -18.16 7.80
CA LEU A 124 -11.53 -17.74 7.65
C LEU A 124 -10.55 -18.90 7.94
N PRO A 125 -9.47 -19.02 7.17
CA PRO A 125 -8.45 -20.04 7.44
C PRO A 125 -7.74 -19.80 8.79
N ALA A 126 -7.31 -20.87 9.44
CA ALA A 126 -6.42 -20.83 10.61
C ALA A 126 -4.98 -20.53 10.17
N SER A 127 -4.72 -19.31 9.72
CA SER A 127 -3.44 -18.85 9.16
C SER A 127 -3.20 -17.38 9.47
N ALA A 128 -1.97 -16.91 9.21
CA ALA A 128 -1.62 -15.48 9.32
C ALA A 128 -2.59 -14.57 8.55
N ALA A 129 -3.03 -14.97 7.35
CA ALA A 129 -4.00 -14.20 6.57
C ALA A 129 -5.38 -14.11 7.25
N GLY A 130 -5.86 -15.20 7.83
CA GLY A 130 -7.11 -15.21 8.60
C GLY A 130 -7.01 -14.37 9.88
N LEU A 131 -5.86 -14.40 10.56
CA LEU A 131 -5.63 -13.58 11.75
C LEU A 131 -5.59 -12.09 11.41
N VAL A 132 -4.94 -11.70 10.31
CA VAL A 132 -4.98 -10.31 9.78
C VAL A 132 -6.43 -9.85 9.54
N LEU A 133 -7.28 -10.70 8.95
CA LEU A 133 -8.69 -10.36 8.70
C LEU A 133 -9.49 -10.19 10.00
N ARG A 134 -9.24 -11.03 11.00
CA ARG A 134 -9.85 -10.88 12.34
C ARG A 134 -9.42 -9.57 13.01
N LEU A 135 -8.16 -9.17 12.86
CA LEU A 135 -7.67 -7.88 13.36
C LEU A 135 -8.27 -6.69 12.60
N CYS A 136 -8.50 -6.82 11.28
CA CYS A 136 -9.17 -5.77 10.51
C CYS A 136 -10.61 -5.51 11.01
N TYR A 137 -11.31 -6.55 11.46
CA TYR A 137 -12.60 -6.42 12.10
C TYR A 137 -12.47 -5.98 13.55
N GLY A 138 -11.84 -6.79 14.41
CA GLY A 138 -11.87 -6.60 15.86
C GLY A 138 -11.06 -5.40 16.38
N GLY A 139 -10.04 -4.95 15.64
CA GLY A 139 -9.25 -3.74 15.95
C GLY A 139 -9.51 -2.57 15.01
N GLY A 140 -10.43 -2.72 14.04
CA GLY A 140 -10.75 -1.69 13.06
C GLY A 140 -9.55 -1.27 12.21
N LEU A 141 -8.61 -2.17 11.92
CA LEU A 141 -7.37 -1.88 11.17
C LEU A 141 -7.61 -1.84 9.67
N ARG A 142 -6.88 -0.96 8.97
CA ARG A 142 -6.74 -1.10 7.52
C ARG A 142 -5.85 -2.29 7.20
N LEU A 143 -6.04 -2.91 6.03
CA LEU A 143 -5.22 -4.04 5.60
C LEU A 143 -3.72 -3.73 5.67
N SER A 144 -3.30 -2.58 5.16
CA SER A 144 -1.89 -2.17 5.19
C SER A 144 -1.37 -1.91 6.61
N GLU A 145 -2.22 -1.41 7.51
CA GLU A 145 -1.87 -1.20 8.93
C GLU A 145 -1.65 -2.54 9.62
N ALA A 146 -2.58 -3.49 9.46
CA ALA A 146 -2.46 -4.83 10.05
C ALA A 146 -1.23 -5.59 9.54
N LEU A 147 -0.96 -5.54 8.23
CA LEU A 147 0.21 -6.19 7.63
C LEU A 147 1.53 -5.59 8.10
N ARG A 148 1.55 -4.30 8.43
CA ARG A 148 2.76 -3.56 8.84
C ARG A 148 2.96 -3.55 10.36
N LEU A 149 2.16 -4.30 11.12
CA LEU A 149 2.37 -4.45 12.57
C LEU A 149 3.71 -5.10 12.85
N ARG A 150 4.45 -4.48 13.77
CA ARG A 150 5.70 -5.00 14.31
C ARG A 150 5.47 -5.59 15.70
N VAL A 151 6.39 -6.41 16.15
CA VAL A 151 6.30 -7.03 17.48
C VAL A 151 6.06 -5.99 18.58
N LYS A 152 6.79 -4.87 18.55
CA LYS A 152 6.67 -3.76 19.52
C LYS A 152 5.35 -2.97 19.44
N ASP A 153 4.54 -3.21 18.40
CA ASP A 153 3.29 -2.47 18.19
C ASP A 153 2.08 -3.16 18.84
N VAL A 154 2.28 -4.35 19.42
CA VAL A 154 1.22 -5.12 20.09
C VAL A 154 1.58 -5.31 21.55
N ASP A 155 0.73 -4.81 22.42
CA ASP A 155 0.78 -5.00 23.87
C ASP A 155 -0.31 -5.96 24.28
N LEU A 156 0.09 -7.19 24.63
CA LEU A 156 -0.84 -8.27 25.02
C LEU A 156 -1.43 -8.06 26.41
N ASP A 157 -0.68 -7.44 27.31
CA ASP A 157 -1.11 -7.21 28.69
C ASP A 157 -2.15 -6.09 28.75
N ARG A 158 -1.91 -5.01 27.99
CA ARG A 158 -2.84 -3.88 27.90
C ARG A 158 -3.94 -4.04 26.87
N LEU A 159 -3.93 -5.15 26.11
CA LEU A 159 -4.84 -5.42 25.01
C LEU A 159 -4.90 -4.24 24.00
N GLN A 160 -3.72 -3.76 23.59
CA GLN A 160 -3.59 -2.58 22.75
C GLN A 160 -2.73 -2.86 21.51
N ILE A 161 -3.09 -2.20 20.42
CA ILE A 161 -2.32 -2.17 19.18
C ILE A 161 -1.98 -0.73 18.85
N THR A 162 -0.69 -0.43 18.67
CA THR A 162 -0.21 0.87 18.18
C THR A 162 -0.12 0.83 16.65
N VAL A 163 -0.94 1.62 15.98
CA VAL A 163 -0.88 1.82 14.53
C VAL A 163 0.03 3.00 14.26
N ARG A 164 1.16 2.74 13.60
CA ARG A 164 2.12 3.78 13.23
C ARG A 164 1.93 4.22 11.79
N ASP A 165 2.21 5.50 11.54
CA ASP A 165 2.12 6.11 10.22
C ASP A 165 0.77 5.82 9.52
N GLY A 166 -0.33 6.01 10.25
CA GLY A 166 -1.68 5.84 9.77
C GLY A 166 -2.04 6.88 8.69
N LYS A 167 -3.33 6.97 8.33
CA LYS A 167 -3.79 7.96 7.35
C LYS A 167 -3.42 9.38 7.80
N GLY A 168 -2.63 10.08 6.97
CA GLY A 168 -2.12 11.42 7.27
C GLY A 168 -0.89 11.44 8.19
N GLY A 169 -0.14 10.32 8.30
CA GLY A 169 1.10 10.25 9.08
C GLY A 169 0.89 10.28 10.61
N LYS A 170 -0.33 10.01 11.10
CA LYS A 170 -0.65 10.07 12.53
C LYS A 170 -0.64 8.68 13.15
N ASP A 171 0.06 8.54 14.27
CA ASP A 171 0.00 7.36 15.13
C ASP A 171 -1.32 7.35 15.91
N ARG A 172 -1.84 6.17 16.19
CA ARG A 172 -3.00 5.96 17.06
C ARG A 172 -2.92 4.61 17.75
N THR A 173 -3.60 4.47 18.86
CA THR A 173 -3.86 3.18 19.50
C THR A 173 -5.26 2.68 19.14
N THR A 174 -5.42 1.35 19.16
CA THR A 174 -6.72 0.69 19.05
C THR A 174 -6.72 -0.56 19.93
N CYS A 175 -7.90 -1.13 20.19
CA CYS A 175 -8.02 -2.32 21.01
C CYS A 175 -7.51 -3.58 20.26
N LEU A 176 -6.88 -4.48 21.01
CA LEU A 176 -6.68 -5.87 20.65
C LEU A 176 -7.79 -6.69 21.31
N PRO A 177 -8.70 -7.34 20.55
CA PRO A 177 -9.69 -8.22 21.14
C PRO A 177 -9.04 -9.33 21.98
N SER A 178 -9.48 -9.52 23.21
CA SER A 178 -8.94 -10.56 24.12
C SER A 178 -9.03 -11.96 23.52
N SER A 179 -10.08 -12.23 22.75
CA SER A 179 -10.28 -13.49 22.02
C SER A 179 -9.18 -13.78 20.96
N LEU A 180 -8.44 -12.79 20.52
CA LEU A 180 -7.33 -12.96 19.57
C LEU A 180 -5.96 -13.12 20.23
N VAL A 181 -5.85 -12.92 21.54
CA VAL A 181 -4.58 -13.04 22.28
C VAL A 181 -3.91 -14.39 22.08
N PRO A 182 -4.60 -15.54 22.20
CA PRO A 182 -3.96 -16.83 21.98
C PRO A 182 -3.40 -16.99 20.56
N ALA A 183 -4.15 -16.54 19.55
CA ALA A 183 -3.74 -16.63 18.15
C ALA A 183 -2.56 -15.69 17.83
N ILE A 184 -2.54 -14.49 18.41
CA ILE A 184 -1.40 -13.56 18.28
C ILE A 184 -0.17 -14.12 18.98
N SER A 185 -0.29 -14.67 20.17
CA SER A 185 0.81 -15.31 20.90
C SER A 185 1.42 -16.47 20.11
N GLN A 186 0.58 -17.31 19.51
CA GLN A 186 1.03 -18.38 18.62
C GLN A 186 1.75 -17.84 17.38
N GLN A 187 1.23 -16.77 16.77
CA GLN A 187 1.86 -16.10 15.62
C GLN A 187 3.22 -15.49 16.00
N LEU A 188 3.33 -14.87 17.17
CA LEU A 188 4.60 -14.34 17.69
C LEU A 188 5.62 -15.46 17.94
N ALA A 189 5.19 -16.58 18.52
CA ALA A 189 6.06 -17.75 18.73
C ALA A 189 6.54 -18.34 17.40
N HIS A 190 5.66 -18.46 16.39
CA HIS A 190 6.04 -18.88 15.04
C HIS A 190 7.05 -17.89 14.43
N ARG A 191 6.78 -16.59 14.53
CA ARG A 191 7.68 -15.55 14.00
C ARG A 191 9.04 -15.54 14.69
N ARG A 192 9.07 -15.86 16.00
CA ARG A 192 10.34 -15.95 16.76
C ARG A 192 11.23 -17.05 16.21
N ARG A 193 10.69 -18.25 16.00
CA ARG A 193 11.43 -19.35 15.37
C ARG A 193 11.97 -18.98 13.99
N LEU A 194 11.14 -18.30 13.18
CA LEU A 194 11.55 -17.85 11.86
C LEU A 194 12.65 -16.76 11.93
N HIS A 195 12.60 -15.89 12.95
CA HIS A 195 13.62 -14.87 13.19
C HIS A 195 14.96 -15.50 13.56
N ASP A 196 14.95 -16.53 14.40
CA ASP A 196 16.18 -17.25 14.81
C ASP A 196 16.84 -17.93 13.61
N VAL A 197 16.04 -18.51 12.70
CA VAL A 197 16.54 -19.06 11.42
C VAL A 197 17.12 -17.94 10.52
N ASP A 198 16.44 -16.78 10.44
CA ASP A 198 16.91 -15.65 9.66
C ASP A 198 18.24 -15.08 10.21
N LEU A 199 18.37 -15.04 11.55
CA LEU A 199 19.63 -14.65 12.22
C LEU A 199 20.78 -15.59 11.88
N ALA A 200 20.55 -16.91 11.97
CA ALA A 200 21.55 -17.91 11.64
C ALA A 200 22.01 -17.85 10.17
N ARG A 201 21.14 -17.39 9.27
CA ARG A 201 21.44 -17.18 7.84
C ARG A 201 22.03 -15.81 7.52
N GLY A 202 22.13 -14.90 8.49
CA GLY A 202 22.54 -13.52 8.27
C GLY A 202 21.55 -12.66 7.45
N MET A 203 20.31 -13.14 7.27
CA MET A 203 19.27 -12.51 6.43
C MET A 203 18.12 -11.91 7.25
N VAL A 204 18.44 -11.32 8.37
CA VAL A 204 17.46 -10.89 9.39
C VAL A 204 16.97 -9.46 9.24
N ASP A 205 17.61 -8.64 8.42
CA ASP A 205 17.33 -7.22 8.31
C ASP A 205 15.91 -6.97 7.78
N VAL A 206 15.14 -6.16 8.50
CA VAL A 206 13.85 -5.64 8.03
C VAL A 206 13.96 -4.19 7.60
N GLU A 207 13.09 -3.77 6.69
CA GLU A 207 13.02 -2.36 6.30
C GLU A 207 12.49 -1.51 7.47
N LEU A 208 13.24 -0.48 7.85
CA LEU A 208 12.82 0.50 8.83
C LEU A 208 12.25 1.75 8.15
N PRO A 209 11.32 2.48 8.82
CA PRO A 209 10.82 3.74 8.30
C PRO A 209 11.94 4.80 8.22
N HIS A 210 11.88 5.62 7.14
CA HIS A 210 12.75 6.79 6.97
C HIS A 210 14.25 6.49 7.15
N ALA A 211 14.95 7.33 7.92
CA ALA A 211 16.38 7.24 8.20
C ALA A 211 16.71 6.44 9.47
N LEU A 212 15.75 5.74 10.07
CA LEU A 212 15.95 5.04 11.34
C LEU A 212 17.06 3.98 11.27
N SER A 213 17.24 3.31 10.14
CA SER A 213 18.32 2.35 9.95
C SER A 213 19.72 3.00 9.98
N LYS A 214 19.82 4.29 9.64
CA LYS A 214 21.08 5.06 9.78
C LYS A 214 21.31 5.49 11.21
N LYS A 215 20.24 5.89 11.91
CA LYS A 215 20.33 6.33 13.31
C LYS A 215 20.54 5.15 14.27
N TYR A 216 19.91 4.02 13.99
CA TYR A 216 19.95 2.80 14.81
C TYR A 216 20.33 1.60 13.92
N PRO A 217 21.63 1.36 13.66
CA PRO A 217 22.08 0.32 12.73
C PRO A 217 21.72 -1.11 13.15
N SER A 218 21.58 -1.39 14.45
CA SER A 218 21.16 -2.70 14.97
C SER A 218 19.65 -2.95 14.86
N ALA A 219 18.84 -1.90 14.87
CA ALA A 219 17.39 -2.00 14.94
C ALA A 219 16.75 -2.87 13.82
N PRO A 220 17.26 -2.92 12.57
CA PRO A 220 16.72 -3.84 11.55
C PRO A 220 16.75 -5.31 11.96
N ARG A 221 17.65 -5.70 12.87
CA ARG A 221 17.86 -7.08 13.36
C ARG A 221 17.15 -7.37 14.67
N GLU A 222 16.76 -6.34 15.40
CA GLU A 222 16.12 -6.49 16.69
C GLU A 222 14.73 -7.09 16.56
N TRP A 223 14.38 -7.96 17.52
CA TRP A 223 13.08 -8.64 17.60
C TRP A 223 11.91 -7.65 17.58
N ALA A 224 12.00 -6.57 18.34
CA ALA A 224 10.95 -5.57 18.47
C ALA A 224 10.52 -4.95 17.12
N TRP A 225 11.43 -4.89 16.14
CA TRP A 225 11.19 -4.31 14.84
C TRP A 225 10.70 -5.30 13.77
N GLN A 226 10.72 -6.59 14.09
CA GLN A 226 10.28 -7.62 13.14
C GLN A 226 8.78 -7.54 12.83
N TRP A 227 8.41 -7.89 11.59
CA TRP A 227 7.00 -7.97 11.20
C TRP A 227 6.32 -9.15 11.91
N ILE A 228 5.14 -8.93 12.52
CA ILE A 228 4.35 -10.03 13.09
C ILE A 228 3.90 -10.97 11.98
N PHE A 229 3.42 -10.42 10.88
CA PHE A 229 2.96 -11.16 9.71
C PHE A 229 4.02 -11.14 8.61
N ALA A 230 5.16 -11.75 8.87
CA ALA A 230 6.23 -11.88 7.89
C ALA A 230 5.82 -12.83 6.75
N ALA A 231 6.35 -12.59 5.55
CA ALA A 231 6.23 -13.53 4.43
C ALA A 231 7.11 -14.76 4.65
N ASP A 232 6.74 -15.90 4.04
CA ASP A 232 7.53 -17.15 4.14
C ASP A 232 8.83 -17.02 3.34
N ASP A 233 8.83 -16.26 2.25
CA ASP A 233 9.97 -16.08 1.37
C ASP A 233 10.66 -14.73 1.56
N TYR A 234 11.94 -14.67 1.15
CA TYR A 234 12.67 -13.42 1.01
C TYR A 234 12.31 -12.73 -0.30
N THR A 235 12.39 -11.42 -0.31
CA THR A 235 12.15 -10.60 -1.50
C THR A 235 13.25 -9.56 -1.67
N THR A 236 13.62 -9.30 -2.93
CA THR A 236 14.58 -8.24 -3.26
C THR A 236 13.87 -6.89 -3.27
N CYS A 237 14.35 -5.95 -2.47
CA CYS A 237 13.84 -4.59 -2.49
C CYS A 237 14.13 -3.92 -3.85
N PRO A 238 13.11 -3.49 -4.61
CA PRO A 238 13.32 -2.94 -5.94
C PRO A 238 14.01 -1.56 -5.95
N ARG A 239 14.13 -0.91 -4.79
CA ARG A 239 14.81 0.39 -4.65
C ARG A 239 16.28 0.24 -4.27
N THR A 240 16.62 -0.76 -3.45
CA THR A 240 17.95 -0.90 -2.85
C THR A 240 18.69 -2.17 -3.29
N GLY A 241 18.00 -3.11 -3.94
CA GLY A 241 18.56 -4.43 -4.28
C GLY A 241 18.76 -5.36 -3.07
N VAL A 242 18.51 -4.89 -1.85
CA VAL A 242 18.73 -5.69 -0.64
C VAL A 242 17.67 -6.77 -0.53
N ILE A 243 18.11 -8.01 -0.27
CA ILE A 243 17.23 -9.16 -0.01
C ILE A 243 16.79 -9.11 1.45
N ARG A 244 15.47 -9.16 1.68
CA ARG A 244 14.88 -9.07 3.01
C ARG A 244 13.61 -9.92 3.12
N ARG A 245 13.26 -10.31 4.34
CA ARG A 245 11.92 -10.82 4.63
C ARG A 245 10.97 -9.65 4.82
N HIS A 246 9.99 -9.54 3.93
CA HIS A 246 8.95 -8.51 4.00
C HIS A 246 7.73 -9.02 4.78
N HIS A 247 6.73 -8.19 5.00
CA HIS A 247 5.44 -8.64 5.52
C HIS A 247 4.65 -9.42 4.46
N LEU A 248 3.67 -10.20 4.91
CA LEU A 248 2.76 -10.96 4.06
C LEU A 248 2.16 -10.09 2.94
N HIS A 249 2.05 -10.66 1.74
CA HIS A 249 1.58 -9.89 0.60
C HIS A 249 0.06 -9.61 0.71
N PRO A 250 -0.42 -8.37 0.45
CA PRO A 250 -1.84 -8.01 0.57
C PRO A 250 -2.79 -8.91 -0.22
N LYS A 251 -2.39 -9.38 -1.41
CA LYS A 251 -3.20 -10.28 -2.24
C LYS A 251 -3.51 -11.62 -1.55
N THR A 252 -2.63 -12.12 -0.68
CA THR A 252 -2.86 -13.35 0.09
C THR A 252 -4.05 -13.18 1.02
N VAL A 253 -4.10 -12.05 1.75
CA VAL A 253 -5.22 -11.72 2.65
C VAL A 253 -6.50 -11.44 1.87
N GLN A 254 -6.42 -10.69 0.76
CA GLN A 254 -7.57 -10.41 -0.10
C GLN A 254 -8.17 -11.70 -0.70
N ARG A 255 -7.33 -12.66 -1.08
CA ARG A 255 -7.78 -13.98 -1.57
C ARG A 255 -8.47 -14.77 -0.48
N ALA A 256 -7.89 -14.81 0.72
CA ALA A 256 -8.51 -15.47 1.88
C ALA A 256 -9.88 -14.86 2.21
N MET A 257 -10.01 -13.52 2.17
CA MET A 257 -11.29 -12.84 2.36
C MET A 257 -12.32 -13.25 1.29
N LYS A 258 -11.94 -13.21 0.02
CA LYS A 258 -12.84 -13.59 -1.09
C LYS A 258 -13.36 -15.03 -0.90
N THR A 259 -12.47 -15.96 -0.59
CA THR A 259 -12.83 -17.38 -0.35
C THR A 259 -13.76 -17.50 0.87
N ALA A 260 -13.50 -16.78 1.96
CA ALA A 260 -14.33 -16.83 3.16
C ALA A 260 -15.74 -16.28 2.90
N VAL A 261 -15.87 -15.15 2.18
CA VAL A 261 -17.18 -14.57 1.78
C VAL A 261 -17.98 -15.56 0.94
N GLN A 262 -17.34 -16.22 -0.03
CA GLN A 262 -17.99 -17.24 -0.86
C GLN A 262 -18.47 -18.45 -0.04
N ARG A 263 -17.62 -18.97 0.85
CA ARG A 263 -17.97 -20.10 1.73
C ARG A 263 -19.06 -19.76 2.75
N ALA A 264 -19.10 -18.51 3.19
CA ALA A 264 -20.13 -18.02 4.13
C ALA A 264 -21.49 -17.80 3.47
N GLY A 265 -21.62 -17.92 2.15
CA GLY A 265 -22.85 -17.64 1.40
C GLY A 265 -23.29 -16.18 1.48
N VAL A 266 -22.35 -15.24 1.66
CA VAL A 266 -22.65 -13.80 1.72
C VAL A 266 -22.63 -13.24 0.31
N HIS A 267 -23.80 -12.80 -0.18
CA HIS A 267 -23.94 -12.26 -1.54
C HIS A 267 -23.54 -10.78 -1.69
N LYS A 268 -23.25 -10.09 -0.59
CA LYS A 268 -22.76 -8.71 -0.62
C LYS A 268 -21.33 -8.65 -1.17
N PRO A 269 -20.93 -7.57 -1.89
CA PRO A 269 -19.57 -7.37 -2.40
C PRO A 269 -18.60 -7.02 -1.27
N ALA A 270 -18.41 -7.97 -0.33
CA ALA A 270 -17.60 -7.75 0.86
C ALA A 270 -16.11 -7.90 0.55
N THR A 271 -15.34 -6.95 1.02
CA THR A 271 -13.88 -6.88 0.90
C THR A 271 -13.23 -6.76 2.28
N VAL A 272 -11.89 -6.73 2.35
CA VAL A 272 -11.19 -6.47 3.62
C VAL A 272 -11.62 -5.13 4.24
N HIS A 273 -11.85 -4.11 3.43
CA HIS A 273 -12.35 -2.81 3.93
C HIS A 273 -13.76 -2.90 4.51
N THR A 274 -14.58 -3.79 4.00
CA THR A 274 -15.93 -4.04 4.52
C THR A 274 -15.90 -4.49 5.98
N LEU A 275 -14.94 -5.36 6.36
CA LEU A 275 -14.78 -5.78 7.77
C LEU A 275 -14.52 -4.57 8.68
N ARG A 276 -13.63 -3.67 8.26
CA ARG A 276 -13.35 -2.46 9.02
C ARG A 276 -14.57 -1.51 9.09
N HIS A 277 -15.32 -1.37 8.00
CA HIS A 277 -16.56 -0.57 8.03
C HIS A 277 -17.58 -1.16 8.98
N SER A 278 -17.72 -2.48 8.99
CA SER A 278 -18.63 -3.19 9.89
C SER A 278 -18.19 -3.20 11.37
N PHE A 279 -16.93 -2.86 11.68
CA PHE A 279 -16.47 -2.62 13.04
C PHE A 279 -16.93 -1.27 13.59
N ALA A 280 -17.02 -0.26 12.73
CA ALA A 280 -17.33 1.11 13.10
C ALA A 280 -18.85 1.41 13.13
N THR A 281 -19.67 0.42 12.76
CA THR A 281 -21.13 0.48 12.73
C THR A 281 -21.73 -0.37 13.84
#